data_eb4c032629d4aa75d46f2079c824875c
#
_entry.id   eb4c032629d4aa75d46f2079c824875c
#
_cell.length_a   1.000
_cell.length_b   1.000
_cell.length_c   1.000
_cell.angle_alpha   90.00
_cell.angle_beta   90.00
_cell.angle_gamma   90.00
#
_symmetry.space_group_name_H-M   'P 1'
#
loop_
_entity.id
_entity.type
_entity.pdbx_description
1 polymer ?
#
loop_
_entity_poly.entity_id
_entity_poly.type
_entity_poly.pdbx_seq_one_letter_code
_entity_poly.pdbx_strand_id
1 'polypeptide(L)'
;AIRIPRAVVCLISALAHHGLTTQVPHTVDLALPSHAQIPKIDGVPLRVFWYSEPSLSAGIEVVTIDGVSVRIYSPEKTVADCFKYRNKIGLDVAIEALRTYRERTPKPNFQALAKFAQINRVQRVMRPYLEAVL
;
A
#
# COMPACT_ATOMS: atom_id res chain seq x y z
N ALA A 1 5.60 -22.38 0.75
CA ALA A 1 5.01 -21.06 0.64
C ALA A 1 4.14 -20.95 -0.59
N ILE A 2 2.98 -20.47 -0.39
CA ILE A 2 1.99 -20.37 -1.45
C ILE A 2 2.30 -19.14 -2.29
N ARG A 3 2.59 -19.38 -3.57
CA ARG A 3 2.71 -18.29 -4.53
C ARG A 3 1.32 -17.94 -5.01
N ILE A 4 0.99 -16.66 -4.88
CA ILE A 4 -0.21 -16.13 -5.49
C ILE A 4 0.27 -15.24 -6.65
N PRO A 5 0.24 -15.76 -7.89
CA PRO A 5 0.66 -14.97 -9.05
C PRO A 5 -0.23 -13.73 -9.14
N ARG A 6 0.36 -12.58 -9.46
CA ARG A 6 -0.30 -11.28 -9.62
C ARG A 6 -0.75 -10.60 -8.34
N ALA A 7 -0.81 -11.29 -7.20
CA ALA A 7 -1.18 -10.64 -5.95
C ALA A 7 -0.02 -9.78 -5.45
N VAL A 8 -0.34 -8.60 -4.95
CA VAL A 8 0.64 -7.69 -4.35
C VAL A 8 0.14 -7.32 -2.96
N VAL A 9 0.97 -7.47 -1.95
CA VAL A 9 0.63 -7.05 -0.59
C VAL A 9 0.45 -5.53 -0.57
N CYS A 10 -0.66 -5.06 -0.02
CA CYS A 10 -1.06 -3.66 -0.10
C CYS A 10 -1.60 -3.12 1.22
N LEU A 11 -1.90 -1.85 1.24
CA LEU A 11 -2.61 -1.11 2.28
C LEU A 11 -2.09 -1.41 3.70
N ILE A 12 -2.94 -1.83 4.62
CA ILE A 12 -2.53 -1.97 6.03
C ILE A 12 -1.44 -3.01 6.20
N SER A 13 -1.48 -4.11 5.46
CA SER A 13 -0.41 -5.12 5.51
C SER A 13 0.93 -4.55 5.02
N ALA A 14 0.91 -3.76 3.95
CA ALA A 14 2.11 -3.10 3.45
C ALA A 14 2.59 -2.01 4.41
N LEU A 15 1.67 -1.22 4.98
CA LEU A 15 2.03 -0.23 6.00
C LEU A 15 2.73 -0.88 7.19
N ALA A 16 2.19 -1.99 7.68
CA ALA A 16 2.77 -2.70 8.81
C ALA A 16 4.17 -3.20 8.51
N HIS A 17 4.37 -3.76 7.30
CA HIS A 17 5.68 -4.22 6.87
C HIS A 17 6.70 -3.07 6.84
N HIS A 18 6.29 -1.91 6.36
CA HIS A 18 7.18 -0.74 6.27
C HIS A 18 7.28 0.08 7.56
N GLY A 19 6.57 -0.31 8.62
CA GLY A 19 6.58 0.41 9.89
C GLY A 19 5.85 1.74 9.85
N LEU A 20 4.82 1.87 9.02
CA LEU A 20 4.08 3.12 8.78
C LEU A 20 2.73 3.17 9.49
N THR A 21 2.42 2.18 10.30
CA THR A 21 1.19 2.13 11.09
C THR A 21 1.45 1.46 12.42
N THR A 22 0.65 1.82 13.42
CA THR A 22 0.64 1.14 14.71
C THR A 22 -0.36 -0.01 14.74
N GLN A 23 -1.18 -0.14 13.70
CA GLN A 23 -2.15 -1.23 13.61
C GLN A 23 -1.46 -2.57 13.42
N VAL A 24 -1.99 -3.59 14.09
CA VAL A 24 -1.59 -4.98 13.85
C VAL A 24 -2.60 -5.56 12.87
N PRO A 25 -2.16 -5.95 11.66
CA PRO A 25 -3.10 -6.47 10.67
C PRO A 25 -3.73 -7.78 11.13
N HIS A 26 -5.06 -7.88 11.01
CA HIS A 26 -5.80 -9.13 11.27
C HIS A 26 -6.04 -9.91 9.99
N THR A 27 -5.77 -9.30 8.84
CA THR A 27 -5.90 -9.90 7.51
C THR A 27 -4.64 -9.62 6.72
N VAL A 28 -4.42 -10.41 5.67
CA VAL A 28 -3.44 -10.05 4.65
C VAL A 28 -4.18 -9.31 3.54
N ASP A 29 -3.82 -8.03 3.34
CA ASP A 29 -4.42 -7.21 2.30
C ASP A 29 -3.70 -7.45 0.98
N LEU A 30 -4.43 -7.87 -0.04
CA LEU A 30 -3.89 -8.18 -1.36
C LEU A 30 -4.57 -7.33 -2.43
N ALA A 31 -3.76 -6.77 -3.31
CA ALA A 31 -4.22 -6.13 -4.54
C ALA A 31 -4.26 -7.17 -5.66
N LEU A 32 -5.37 -7.25 -6.34
CA LEU A 32 -5.56 -8.15 -7.47
C LEU A 32 -6.17 -7.38 -8.65
N PRO A 33 -5.85 -7.81 -9.89
CA PRO A 33 -6.52 -7.24 -11.06
C PRO A 33 -7.98 -7.63 -11.08
N SER A 34 -8.80 -6.81 -11.71
CA SER A 34 -10.22 -7.07 -11.92
C SER A 34 -10.41 -8.47 -12.52
N HIS A 35 -11.44 -9.18 -12.06
CA HIS A 35 -11.79 -10.55 -12.50
C HIS A 35 -10.77 -11.63 -12.16
N ALA A 36 -9.73 -11.33 -11.40
CA ALA A 36 -8.82 -12.37 -10.92
C ALA A 36 -9.52 -13.25 -9.91
N GLN A 37 -9.13 -14.52 -9.89
CA GLN A 37 -9.65 -15.46 -8.92
C GLN A 37 -9.04 -15.17 -7.55
N ILE A 38 -9.91 -15.12 -6.52
CA ILE A 38 -9.46 -14.89 -5.15
C ILE A 38 -8.76 -16.16 -4.66
N PRO A 39 -7.49 -16.07 -4.21
CA PRO A 39 -6.80 -17.22 -3.69
C PRO A 39 -7.40 -17.68 -2.36
N LYS A 40 -7.38 -18.98 -2.14
CA LYS A 40 -7.74 -19.57 -0.84
C LYS A 40 -6.46 -20.04 -0.16
N ILE A 41 -6.15 -19.45 0.98
CA ILE A 41 -5.02 -19.84 1.80
C ILE A 41 -5.56 -20.28 3.15
N ASP A 42 -5.36 -21.56 3.49
CA ASP A 42 -5.87 -22.11 4.73
C ASP A 42 -5.25 -21.39 5.93
N GLY A 43 -6.11 -20.99 6.86
CA GLY A 43 -5.70 -20.37 8.10
C GLY A 43 -5.24 -18.90 7.97
N VAL A 44 -5.32 -18.33 6.78
CA VAL A 44 -4.93 -16.92 6.55
C VAL A 44 -6.13 -16.14 6.07
N PRO A 45 -6.69 -15.25 6.90
CA PRO A 45 -7.78 -14.38 6.43
C PRO A 45 -7.23 -13.36 5.44
N LEU A 46 -7.87 -13.27 4.30
CA LEU A 46 -7.48 -12.36 3.22
C LEU A 46 -8.52 -11.25 3.06
N ARG A 47 -8.03 -10.05 2.75
CA ARG A 47 -8.88 -8.95 2.32
C ARG A 47 -8.39 -8.50 0.94
N VAL A 48 -9.26 -8.61 -0.07
CA VAL A 48 -8.88 -8.34 -1.45
C VAL A 48 -9.35 -6.96 -1.86
N PHE A 49 -8.44 -6.23 -2.51
CA PHE A 49 -8.72 -4.92 -3.12
C PHE A 49 -8.48 -5.03 -4.61
N TRP A 50 -9.44 -4.61 -5.40
CA TRP A 50 -9.35 -4.67 -6.85
C TRP A 50 -8.65 -3.42 -7.37
N TYR A 51 -7.46 -3.62 -7.94
CA TYR A 51 -6.69 -2.53 -8.51
C TYR A 51 -6.78 -2.59 -10.03
N SER A 52 -6.84 -1.42 -10.65
CA SER A 52 -6.73 -1.29 -12.11
C SER A 52 -5.39 -0.70 -12.49
N GLU A 53 -5.00 -0.89 -13.74
CA GLU A 53 -3.80 -0.25 -14.27
C GLU A 53 -4.04 1.24 -14.48
N PRO A 54 -3.01 2.09 -14.34
CA PRO A 54 -1.61 1.76 -14.06
C PRO A 54 -1.27 1.54 -12.58
N SER A 55 -2.21 1.74 -11.67
CA SER A 55 -1.97 1.64 -10.23
C SER A 55 -1.50 0.24 -9.81
N LEU A 56 -2.09 -0.80 -10.40
CA LEU A 56 -1.77 -2.18 -10.03
C LEU A 56 -0.29 -2.51 -10.19
N SER A 57 0.34 -2.07 -11.29
CA SER A 57 1.73 -2.40 -11.61
C SER A 57 2.74 -1.40 -11.08
N ALA A 58 2.30 -0.24 -10.61
CA ALA A 58 3.20 0.83 -10.19
C ALA A 58 3.71 0.60 -8.76
N GLY A 59 5.00 0.77 -8.56
CA GLY A 59 5.59 0.80 -7.22
C GLY A 59 5.75 -0.55 -6.55
N ILE A 60 5.82 -1.64 -7.32
CA ILE A 60 5.99 -2.98 -6.76
C ILE A 60 7.45 -3.23 -6.42
N GLU A 61 7.68 -3.76 -5.23
CA GLU A 61 8.99 -4.27 -4.78
C GLU A 61 8.87 -5.77 -4.52
N VAL A 62 9.99 -6.46 -4.56
CA VAL A 62 10.06 -7.86 -4.17
C VAL A 62 10.91 -7.93 -2.91
N VAL A 63 10.33 -8.50 -1.85
CA VAL A 63 11.01 -8.69 -0.56
C VAL A 63 11.01 -10.15 -0.20
N THR A 64 11.95 -10.56 0.64
CA THR A 64 12.00 -11.92 1.15
C THR A 64 11.51 -11.93 2.59
N ILE A 65 10.46 -12.69 2.85
CA ILE A 65 9.89 -12.87 4.19
C ILE A 65 9.90 -14.37 4.47
N ASP A 66 10.63 -14.76 5.52
CA ASP A 66 10.78 -16.16 5.93
C ASP A 66 11.19 -17.07 4.76
N GLY A 67 12.14 -16.60 3.94
CA GLY A 67 12.66 -17.36 2.80
C GLY A 67 11.76 -17.34 1.56
N VAL A 68 10.66 -16.62 1.59
CA VAL A 68 9.70 -16.56 0.49
C VAL A 68 9.74 -15.19 -0.18
N SER A 69 9.79 -15.17 -1.51
CA SER A 69 9.69 -13.92 -2.28
C SER A 69 8.25 -13.43 -2.29
N VAL A 70 8.05 -12.19 -1.84
CA VAL A 70 6.73 -11.57 -1.73
C VAL A 70 6.73 -10.26 -2.51
N ARG A 71 5.70 -10.05 -3.32
CA ARG A 71 5.49 -8.78 -4.01
C ARG A 71 4.72 -7.86 -3.08
N ILE A 72 5.21 -6.66 -2.92
CA ILE A 72 4.63 -5.67 -2.01
C ILE A 72 4.82 -4.28 -2.61
N TYR A 73 3.88 -3.39 -2.37
CA TYR A 73 4.05 -2.00 -2.82
C TYR A 73 5.09 -1.28 -1.96
N SER A 74 5.84 -0.38 -2.60
CA SER A 74 6.82 0.47 -1.93
C SER A 74 6.15 1.35 -0.86
N PRO A 75 6.91 1.91 0.10
CA PRO A 75 6.33 2.83 1.08
C PRO A 75 5.59 3.99 0.44
N GLU A 76 6.17 4.62 -0.57
CA GLU A 76 5.56 5.76 -1.26
C GLU A 76 4.26 5.38 -1.97
N LYS A 77 4.27 4.24 -2.68
CA LYS A 77 3.07 3.76 -3.35
C LYS A 77 2.00 3.38 -2.35
N THR A 78 2.39 2.75 -1.24
CA THR A 78 1.45 2.34 -0.20
C THR A 78 0.75 3.56 0.43
N VAL A 79 1.48 4.64 0.70
CA VAL A 79 0.88 5.87 1.21
C VAL A 79 -0.15 6.42 0.23
N ALA A 80 0.20 6.51 -1.06
CA ALA A 80 -0.73 6.99 -2.08
C ALA A 80 -1.96 6.08 -2.21
N ASP A 81 -1.77 4.76 -2.10
CA ASP A 81 -2.88 3.81 -2.13
C ASP A 81 -3.82 4.00 -0.94
N CYS A 82 -3.29 4.33 0.23
CA CYS A 82 -4.11 4.59 1.41
C CYS A 82 -5.04 5.80 1.19
N PHE A 83 -4.57 6.84 0.52
CA PHE A 83 -5.42 7.97 0.17
C PHE A 83 -6.47 7.58 -0.88
N LYS A 84 -6.12 6.73 -1.82
CA LYS A 84 -7.07 6.23 -2.82
C LYS A 84 -8.19 5.42 -2.16
N TYR A 85 -7.85 4.59 -1.20
CA TYR A 85 -8.80 3.70 -0.52
C TYR A 85 -9.21 4.22 0.85
N ARG A 86 -9.11 5.52 1.10
CA ARG A 86 -9.42 6.16 2.39
C ARG A 86 -10.85 5.88 2.87
N ASN A 87 -11.78 5.65 1.94
CA ASN A 87 -13.16 5.34 2.31
C ASN A 87 -13.31 3.91 2.83
N LYS A 88 -12.32 3.05 2.61
CA LYS A 88 -12.34 1.66 3.08
C LYS A 88 -11.47 1.46 4.31
N ILE A 89 -10.34 2.15 4.40
CA ILE A 89 -9.39 1.96 5.51
C ILE A 89 -9.34 3.14 6.47
N GLY A 90 -9.96 4.27 6.13
CA GLY A 90 -9.98 5.47 6.95
C GLY A 90 -8.99 6.52 6.49
N LEU A 91 -9.45 7.77 6.40
CA LEU A 91 -8.59 8.91 6.07
C LEU A 91 -7.52 9.13 7.14
N ASP A 92 -7.86 8.91 8.40
CA ASP A 92 -6.93 9.02 9.52
C ASP A 92 -5.74 8.06 9.39
N VAL A 93 -5.98 6.85 8.90
CA VAL A 93 -4.91 5.87 8.62
C VAL A 93 -3.97 6.40 7.53
N ALA A 94 -4.53 6.97 6.46
CA ALA A 94 -3.74 7.53 5.36
C ALA A 94 -2.90 8.72 5.84
N ILE A 95 -3.47 9.61 6.63
CA ILE A 95 -2.76 10.78 7.16
C ILE A 95 -1.64 10.35 8.11
N GLU A 96 -1.91 9.42 9.01
CA GLU A 96 -0.90 8.88 9.91
C GLU A 96 0.25 8.24 9.13
N ALA A 97 -0.08 7.47 8.10
CA ALA A 97 0.93 6.81 7.26
C ALA A 97 1.84 7.83 6.59
N LEU A 98 1.30 8.90 6.03
CA LEU A 98 2.10 9.96 5.41
C LEU A 98 2.99 10.66 6.43
N ARG A 99 2.45 10.99 7.59
CA ARG A 99 3.20 11.66 8.66
C ARG A 99 4.34 10.77 9.16
N THR A 100 4.07 9.50 9.41
CA THR A 100 5.05 8.53 9.87
C THR A 100 6.12 8.30 8.81
N TYR A 101 5.72 8.23 7.54
CA TYR A 101 6.67 8.11 6.43
C TYR A 101 7.68 9.25 6.45
N ARG A 102 7.19 10.48 6.58
CA ARG A 102 8.07 11.66 6.62
C ARG A 102 9.02 11.62 7.83
N GLU A 103 8.49 11.25 8.99
CA GLU A 103 9.27 11.24 10.23
C GLU A 103 10.33 10.14 10.28
N ARG A 104 10.04 8.95 9.74
CA ARG A 104 10.89 7.78 9.87
C ARG A 104 11.77 7.52 8.66
N THR A 105 11.56 8.22 7.56
CA THR A 105 12.35 8.02 6.35
C THR A 105 13.47 9.05 6.31
N PRO A 106 14.75 8.63 6.39
CA PRO A 106 15.86 9.58 6.42
C PRO A 106 15.94 10.46 5.18
N LYS A 107 15.61 9.91 4.02
CA LYS A 107 15.57 10.65 2.75
C LYS A 107 14.23 10.42 2.08
N PRO A 108 13.17 11.12 2.53
CA PRO A 108 11.84 10.93 1.96
C PRO A 108 11.84 11.27 0.46
N ASN A 109 11.18 10.44 -0.32
CA ASN A 109 11.07 10.64 -1.77
C ASN A 109 9.71 11.27 -2.10
N PHE A 110 9.62 12.59 -1.95
CA PHE A 110 8.37 13.30 -2.23
C PHE A 110 8.02 13.34 -3.71
N GLN A 111 9.01 13.20 -4.60
CA GLN A 111 8.75 13.07 -6.04
C GLN A 111 8.01 11.76 -6.34
N ALA A 112 8.42 10.67 -5.71
CA ALA A 112 7.73 9.39 -5.86
C ALA A 112 6.32 9.45 -5.30
N LEU A 113 6.13 10.07 -4.13
CA LEU A 113 4.79 10.28 -3.57
C LEU A 113 3.89 11.04 -4.53
N ALA A 114 4.39 12.13 -5.11
CA ALA A 114 3.62 12.93 -6.06
C ALA A 114 3.28 12.13 -7.32
N LYS A 115 4.24 11.34 -7.82
CA LYS A 115 4.04 10.48 -8.98
C LYS A 115 2.94 9.45 -8.73
N PHE A 116 2.97 8.77 -7.60
CA PHE A 116 1.97 7.77 -7.27
C PHE A 116 0.61 8.39 -6.95
N ALA A 117 0.60 9.59 -6.36
CA ALA A 117 -0.64 10.34 -6.18
C ALA A 117 -1.29 10.65 -7.52
N GLN A 118 -0.50 11.01 -8.52
CA GLN A 118 -0.99 11.27 -9.88
C GLN A 118 -1.51 9.99 -10.54
N ILE A 119 -0.76 8.90 -10.43
CA ILE A 119 -1.17 7.59 -10.97
C ILE A 119 -2.50 7.16 -10.35
N ASN A 120 -2.67 7.37 -9.06
CA ASN A 120 -3.88 7.01 -8.32
C ASN A 120 -4.99 8.06 -8.44
N ARG A 121 -4.73 9.19 -9.10
CA ARG A 121 -5.68 10.30 -9.28
C ARG A 121 -6.15 10.88 -7.94
N VAL A 122 -5.25 10.96 -6.98
CA VAL A 122 -5.54 11.52 -5.64
C VAL A 122 -4.68 12.73 -5.30
N GLN A 123 -4.04 13.35 -6.29
CA GLN A 123 -3.15 14.47 -6.03
C GLN A 123 -3.86 15.66 -5.35
N ARG A 124 -5.10 15.93 -5.69
CA ARG A 124 -5.87 16.99 -5.04
C ARG A 124 -6.18 16.66 -3.58
N VAL A 125 -6.51 15.40 -3.33
CA VAL A 125 -6.80 14.92 -1.97
C VAL A 125 -5.55 14.99 -1.11
N MET A 126 -4.41 14.54 -1.65
CA MET A 126 -3.15 14.47 -0.89
C MET A 126 -2.48 15.83 -0.70
N ARG A 127 -2.70 16.79 -1.59
CA ARG A 127 -1.97 18.06 -1.60
C ARG A 127 -1.93 18.76 -0.24
N PRO A 128 -3.07 19.00 0.44
CA PRO A 128 -3.03 19.71 1.72
C PRO A 128 -2.23 18.96 2.78
N TYR A 129 -2.27 17.65 2.76
CA TYR A 129 -1.52 16.83 3.72
C TYR A 129 -0.04 16.79 3.39
N LEU A 130 0.33 16.71 2.10
CA LEU A 130 1.72 16.79 1.66
C LEU A 130 2.34 18.14 2.06
N GLU A 131 1.63 19.22 1.83
CA GLU A 131 2.10 20.57 2.20
C GLU A 131 2.30 20.70 3.71
N ALA A 132 1.45 20.06 4.49
CA ALA A 132 1.53 20.14 5.96
C ALA A 132 2.74 19.37 6.52
N VAL A 133 3.26 18.35 5.83
CA VAL A 133 4.39 17.53 6.32
C VAL A 133 5.74 17.91 5.70
N LEU A 134 5.74 18.76 4.70
CA LEU A 134 6.99 19.23 4.06
C LEU A 134 7.85 20.07 5.01
#